data_7fc17a48011c3d67b74e713adeb3ef98
#
_entry.id   7fc17a48011c3d67b74e713adeb3ef98
#
_cell.length_a   1.000
_cell.length_b   1.000
_cell.length_c   1.000
_cell.angle_alpha   90.00
_cell.angle_beta   90.00
_cell.angle_gamma   90.00
#
_symmetry.space_group_name_H-M   'P 1'
#
loop_
_entity.id
_entity.type
_entity.pdbx_description
1 polymer ?
#
loop_
_entity_poly.entity_id
_entity_poly.type
_entity_poly.pdbx_seq_one_letter_code
_entity_poly.pdbx_strand_id
1 'polypeptide(L)'
;EDKVTLIANSFIHEIHNPDIITLIEVQDNNGSVDDGTTSGLESGRKLANRIKELGGKSYEYTEVAPVDGADGGKPGSNIRLGILYNPERVTLAKKEAATSNEAAQFDKGHLVKNPARIAPNDPSFDHTRKSLAVEFEFKGQPVVVIANHLKSKIGDDAIYGASQPAVEHTLPTREAQASVIHQFVQEGLKQNPKTTFVLTGDFNDYDFSTTAQILAGSELTNLMAQHDVGDRYSYFYRGSNQVLDNIFISNNMAAKARFEPVHINASFMKEHGRASDHDPVLVQIDFSGAQTPGTPTDDQQGNTGQPTDQTIPSSSNTGSQLVPHQAQANEQKSSPSESKEKGKNEDEKQDDKEEAATETKTPGKRKILPSTGQETSYLALFGVAIATMSLVWYKKKKTY
;
A
#
# COMPACT_ATOMS: atom_id res chain seq x y z
N GLU A 1 -17.47 17.61 -11.56
CA GLU A 1 -17.37 16.19 -11.94
C GLU A 1 -17.73 15.28 -10.78
N ASP A 2 -18.24 14.07 -11.05
CA ASP A 2 -18.45 13.09 -10.00
C ASP A 2 -17.10 12.47 -9.54
N LYS A 3 -17.06 11.94 -8.31
CA LYS A 3 -15.83 11.42 -7.71
C LYS A 3 -15.19 10.29 -8.54
N VAL A 4 -15.98 9.43 -9.18
CA VAL A 4 -15.47 8.34 -10.03
C VAL A 4 -14.76 8.89 -11.24
N THR A 5 -15.26 9.96 -11.84
CA THR A 5 -14.64 10.67 -12.96
C THR A 5 -13.32 11.34 -12.54
N LEU A 6 -13.29 12.01 -11.37
CA LEU A 6 -12.06 12.62 -10.85
C LEU A 6 -10.96 11.57 -10.62
N ILE A 7 -11.31 10.43 -10.01
CA ILE A 7 -10.39 9.31 -9.79
C ILE A 7 -9.91 8.72 -11.12
N ALA A 8 -10.82 8.50 -12.07
CA ALA A 8 -10.46 7.96 -13.39
C ALA A 8 -9.50 8.89 -14.14
N ASN A 9 -9.76 10.21 -14.11
CA ASN A 9 -8.88 11.22 -14.70
C ASN A 9 -7.48 11.20 -14.06
N SER A 10 -7.39 11.07 -12.72
CA SER A 10 -6.10 10.95 -12.05
C SER A 10 -5.31 9.74 -12.55
N PHE A 11 -5.97 8.59 -12.77
CA PHE A 11 -5.32 7.39 -13.28
C PHE A 11 -4.85 7.53 -14.73
N ILE A 12 -5.56 8.29 -15.56
CA ILE A 12 -5.23 8.48 -16.97
C ILE A 12 -4.14 9.53 -17.15
N HIS A 13 -4.32 10.70 -16.53
CA HIS A 13 -3.54 11.90 -16.87
C HIS A 13 -2.34 12.11 -15.95
N GLU A 14 -2.48 11.79 -14.66
CA GLU A 14 -1.44 12.07 -13.67
C GLU A 14 -0.50 10.87 -13.48
N ILE A 15 -1.05 9.68 -13.49
CA ILE A 15 -0.28 8.44 -13.23
C ILE A 15 -0.21 7.50 -14.43
N HIS A 16 -0.71 7.94 -15.60
CA HIS A 16 -0.46 7.35 -16.91
C HIS A 16 -0.86 5.87 -17.10
N ASN A 17 -2.02 5.47 -16.59
CA ASN A 17 -2.59 4.13 -16.78
C ASN A 17 -1.65 3.00 -16.37
N PRO A 18 -1.37 2.83 -15.08
CA PRO A 18 -0.48 1.77 -14.58
C PRO A 18 -0.99 0.37 -14.86
N ASP A 19 -0.09 -0.60 -14.82
CA ASP A 19 -0.45 -2.00 -15.10
C ASP A 19 -1.32 -2.61 -13.99
N ILE A 20 -1.09 -2.22 -12.74
CA ILE A 20 -1.85 -2.67 -11.56
C ILE A 20 -2.13 -1.46 -10.66
N ILE A 21 -3.36 -1.35 -10.14
CA ILE A 21 -3.79 -0.28 -9.24
C ILE A 21 -4.46 -0.91 -8.01
N THR A 22 -3.90 -0.68 -6.84
CA THR A 22 -4.57 -1.04 -5.58
C THR A 22 -5.54 0.06 -5.17
N LEU A 23 -6.74 -0.32 -4.83
CA LEU A 23 -7.82 0.56 -4.40
C LEU A 23 -8.11 0.34 -2.92
N ILE A 24 -8.22 1.43 -2.17
CA ILE A 24 -8.49 1.43 -0.74
C ILE A 24 -9.85 2.07 -0.49
N GLU A 25 -10.55 1.59 0.54
CA GLU A 25 -11.90 2.07 0.90
C GLU A 25 -12.95 1.91 -0.20
N VAL A 26 -12.81 0.87 -1.04
CA VAL A 26 -13.87 0.53 -1.99
C VAL A 26 -15.10 0.10 -1.20
N GLN A 27 -16.23 0.78 -1.44
CA GLN A 27 -17.50 0.40 -0.86
C GLN A 27 -18.14 -0.75 -1.63
N ASP A 28 -19.11 -1.42 -1.02
CA ASP A 28 -19.95 -2.38 -1.73
C ASP A 28 -20.78 -1.73 -2.85
N ASN A 29 -21.58 -2.54 -3.54
CA ASN A 29 -22.28 -2.11 -4.75
C ASN A 29 -23.34 -1.04 -4.51
N ASN A 30 -23.85 -0.89 -3.29
CA ASN A 30 -24.90 0.09 -2.94
C ASN A 30 -24.40 1.19 -1.98
N GLY A 31 -23.10 1.23 -1.70
CA GLY A 31 -22.46 2.28 -0.93
C GLY A 31 -22.62 2.08 0.58
N SER A 32 -23.30 2.98 1.28
CA SER A 32 -23.49 2.90 2.73
C SER A 32 -24.89 2.51 3.14
N VAL A 33 -25.59 1.76 2.30
CA VAL A 33 -26.91 1.21 2.65
C VAL A 33 -26.69 -0.08 3.45
N ASP A 34 -27.16 -0.09 4.68
CA ASP A 34 -26.98 -1.22 5.60
C ASP A 34 -28.12 -2.25 5.36
N ASP A 35 -27.92 -3.13 4.39
CA ASP A 35 -28.88 -4.14 3.95
C ASP A 35 -28.27 -5.55 3.78
N GLY A 36 -27.04 -5.74 4.24
CA GLY A 36 -26.30 -7.01 4.12
C GLY A 36 -25.61 -7.21 2.78
N THR A 37 -25.61 -6.23 1.88
CA THR A 37 -24.81 -6.28 0.64
C THR A 37 -23.35 -6.21 0.97
N THR A 38 -22.57 -7.20 0.52
CA THR A 38 -21.11 -7.25 0.77
C THR A 38 -20.26 -7.22 -0.49
N SER A 39 -20.81 -7.50 -1.67
CA SER A 39 -20.06 -7.45 -2.93
C SER A 39 -19.74 -6.03 -3.35
N GLY A 40 -18.51 -5.74 -3.74
CA GLY A 40 -18.03 -4.48 -4.33
C GLY A 40 -17.64 -4.61 -5.80
N LEU A 41 -17.94 -5.74 -6.43
CA LEU A 41 -17.54 -6.00 -7.81
C LEU A 41 -18.08 -4.96 -8.80
N GLU A 42 -19.32 -4.49 -8.59
CA GLU A 42 -19.91 -3.45 -9.45
C GLU A 42 -19.27 -2.09 -9.21
N SER A 43 -18.92 -1.76 -7.97
CA SER A 43 -18.20 -0.52 -7.64
C SER A 43 -16.84 -0.47 -8.34
N GLY A 44 -16.06 -1.57 -8.29
CA GLY A 44 -14.79 -1.66 -9.00
C GLY A 44 -14.93 -1.63 -10.52
N ARG A 45 -15.90 -2.37 -11.07
CA ARG A 45 -16.20 -2.36 -12.51
C ARG A 45 -16.65 -1.00 -13.01
N LYS A 46 -17.44 -0.28 -12.22
CA LYS A 46 -17.87 1.09 -12.56
C LYS A 46 -16.66 2.01 -12.78
N LEU A 47 -15.66 1.92 -11.90
CA LEU A 47 -14.42 2.70 -12.05
C LEU A 47 -13.62 2.24 -13.29
N ALA A 48 -13.44 0.94 -13.49
CA ALA A 48 -12.77 0.39 -14.68
C ALA A 48 -13.43 0.85 -16.00
N ASN A 49 -14.77 0.78 -16.06
CA ASN A 49 -15.54 1.25 -17.21
C ASN A 49 -15.36 2.76 -17.43
N ARG A 50 -15.36 3.54 -16.35
CA ARG A 50 -15.18 4.99 -16.44
C ARG A 50 -13.80 5.37 -16.96
N ILE A 51 -12.75 4.68 -16.54
CA ILE A 51 -11.39 4.85 -17.07
C ILE A 51 -11.39 4.61 -18.59
N LYS A 52 -12.00 3.50 -19.04
CA LYS A 52 -12.09 3.16 -20.46
C LYS A 52 -12.90 4.18 -21.25
N GLU A 53 -14.05 4.63 -20.75
CA GLU A 53 -14.91 5.65 -21.39
C GLU A 53 -14.18 6.97 -21.59
N LEU A 54 -13.28 7.33 -20.68
CA LEU A 54 -12.47 8.55 -20.76
C LEU A 54 -11.20 8.38 -21.61
N GLY A 55 -11.03 7.23 -22.29
CA GLY A 55 -9.90 6.96 -23.18
C GLY A 55 -8.67 6.34 -22.50
N GLY A 56 -8.78 5.93 -21.23
CA GLY A 56 -7.75 5.18 -20.53
C GLY A 56 -7.68 3.71 -20.96
N LYS A 57 -6.80 2.96 -20.32
CA LYS A 57 -6.64 1.51 -20.55
C LYS A 57 -7.84 0.71 -20.05
N SER A 58 -8.01 -0.49 -20.60
CA SER A 58 -9.00 -1.45 -20.10
C SER A 58 -8.45 -2.14 -18.85
N TYR A 59 -9.25 -2.17 -17.78
CA TYR A 59 -8.90 -2.84 -16.55
C TYR A 59 -9.94 -3.91 -16.20
N GLU A 60 -9.47 -4.99 -15.58
CA GLU A 60 -10.28 -5.92 -14.83
C GLU A 60 -10.17 -5.61 -13.33
N TYR A 61 -11.20 -5.98 -12.56
CA TYR A 61 -11.25 -5.74 -11.12
C TYR A 61 -11.35 -7.05 -10.35
N THR A 62 -10.60 -7.14 -9.24
CA THR A 62 -10.65 -8.28 -8.33
C THR A 62 -10.64 -7.84 -6.87
N GLU A 63 -11.36 -8.59 -6.02
CA GLU A 63 -11.47 -8.38 -4.58
C GLU A 63 -11.79 -9.70 -3.86
N VAL A 64 -11.77 -9.68 -2.53
CA VAL A 64 -12.45 -10.64 -1.67
C VAL A 64 -13.42 -9.84 -0.80
N ALA A 65 -14.74 -10.11 -0.95
CA ALA A 65 -15.76 -9.42 -0.17
C ALA A 65 -15.60 -9.69 1.33
N PRO A 66 -15.84 -8.70 2.22
CA PRO A 66 -15.84 -8.92 3.66
C PRO A 66 -17.04 -9.74 4.13
N VAL A 67 -17.01 -10.18 5.37
CA VAL A 67 -18.24 -10.53 6.10
C VAL A 67 -18.94 -9.22 6.47
N ASP A 68 -20.26 -9.19 6.36
CA ASP A 68 -21.06 -7.99 6.61
C ASP A 68 -20.75 -7.37 7.98
N GLY A 69 -20.41 -6.07 7.98
CA GLY A 69 -20.07 -5.31 9.17
C GLY A 69 -18.76 -5.68 9.89
N ALA A 70 -18.01 -6.70 9.44
CA ALA A 70 -16.88 -7.25 10.18
C ALA A 70 -15.55 -6.49 9.99
N ASP A 71 -15.44 -5.67 8.94
CA ASP A 71 -14.15 -5.01 8.59
C ASP A 71 -14.06 -3.55 9.07
N GLY A 72 -15.00 -3.10 9.88
CA GLY A 72 -15.04 -1.72 10.38
C GLY A 72 -15.42 -0.71 9.31
N GLY A 73 -15.09 0.56 9.54
CA GLY A 73 -15.53 1.66 8.69
C GLY A 73 -16.95 2.11 8.99
N LYS A 74 -17.58 2.82 8.04
CA LYS A 74 -18.98 3.26 8.17
C LYS A 74 -19.91 2.05 8.07
N PRO A 75 -20.89 1.86 9.00
CA PRO A 75 -21.87 0.80 8.91
C PRO A 75 -22.53 0.73 7.53
N GLY A 76 -22.75 -0.48 7.03
CA GLY A 76 -23.34 -0.76 5.73
C GLY A 76 -22.44 -0.49 4.52
N SER A 77 -21.26 0.12 4.68
CA SER A 77 -20.39 0.39 3.52
C SER A 77 -19.45 -0.77 3.18
N ASN A 78 -19.23 -1.69 4.12
CA ASN A 78 -18.41 -2.88 3.93
C ASN A 78 -17.11 -2.61 3.16
N ILE A 79 -16.39 -1.54 3.58
CA ILE A 79 -15.18 -1.09 2.87
C ILE A 79 -14.12 -2.17 2.80
N ARG A 80 -13.50 -2.31 1.61
CA ARG A 80 -12.50 -3.32 1.34
C ARG A 80 -11.36 -2.79 0.51
N LEU A 81 -10.41 -3.65 0.30
CA LEU A 81 -9.32 -3.51 -0.66
C LEU A 81 -9.72 -4.18 -1.97
N GLY A 82 -9.40 -3.53 -3.07
CA GLY A 82 -9.60 -4.08 -4.40
C GLY A 82 -8.41 -3.79 -5.30
N ILE A 83 -8.30 -4.50 -6.41
CA ILE A 83 -7.22 -4.29 -7.37
C ILE A 83 -7.80 -4.22 -8.77
N LEU A 84 -7.43 -3.15 -9.49
CA LEU A 84 -7.57 -3.06 -10.93
C LEU A 84 -6.27 -3.52 -11.59
N TYR A 85 -6.35 -4.29 -12.66
CA TYR A 85 -5.18 -4.72 -13.42
C TYR A 85 -5.46 -4.70 -14.92
N ASN A 86 -4.43 -4.37 -15.70
CA ASN A 86 -4.50 -4.35 -17.15
C ASN A 86 -4.21 -5.75 -17.70
N PRO A 87 -5.21 -6.49 -18.23
CA PRO A 87 -5.03 -7.87 -18.69
C PRO A 87 -4.18 -7.99 -19.97
N GLU A 88 -3.92 -6.89 -20.67
CA GLU A 88 -3.00 -6.87 -21.81
C GLU A 88 -1.52 -6.87 -21.37
N ARG A 89 -1.26 -6.55 -20.11
CA ARG A 89 0.08 -6.37 -19.56
C ARG A 89 0.45 -7.42 -18.54
N VAL A 90 -0.47 -7.78 -17.66
CA VAL A 90 -0.26 -8.76 -16.59
C VAL A 90 -1.33 -9.84 -16.64
N THR A 91 -0.94 -11.04 -16.26
CA THR A 91 -1.88 -12.16 -16.16
C THR A 91 -2.19 -12.41 -14.69
N LEU A 92 -3.47 -12.35 -14.31
CA LEU A 92 -3.92 -12.84 -13.00
C LEU A 92 -3.68 -14.34 -12.93
N ALA A 93 -2.91 -14.82 -11.96
CA ALA A 93 -2.71 -16.25 -11.78
C ALA A 93 -4.07 -16.93 -11.54
N LYS A 94 -4.50 -17.79 -12.50
CA LYS A 94 -5.85 -18.37 -12.54
C LYS A 94 -6.03 -19.37 -11.41
N LYS A 95 -6.67 -18.96 -10.33
CA LYS A 95 -7.06 -19.80 -9.22
C LYS A 95 -8.44 -19.38 -8.73
N GLU A 96 -9.08 -20.26 -7.98
CA GLU A 96 -10.31 -19.94 -7.29
C GLU A 96 -10.03 -18.87 -6.21
N ALA A 97 -10.85 -17.84 -6.17
CA ALA A 97 -10.76 -16.83 -5.11
C ALA A 97 -11.08 -17.44 -3.75
N ALA A 98 -10.39 -16.98 -2.71
CA ALA A 98 -10.74 -17.33 -1.34
C ALA A 98 -12.07 -16.69 -0.93
N THR A 99 -12.75 -17.33 0.02
CA THR A 99 -13.88 -16.72 0.73
C THR A 99 -13.40 -15.67 1.73
N SER A 100 -14.34 -14.94 2.34
CA SER A 100 -14.05 -13.86 3.33
C SER A 100 -13.19 -14.33 4.50
N ASN A 101 -13.29 -15.59 4.90
CA ASN A 101 -12.64 -16.15 6.09
C ASN A 101 -11.53 -17.17 5.75
N GLU A 102 -11.29 -17.47 4.48
CA GLU A 102 -10.17 -18.32 4.07
C GLU A 102 -8.89 -17.51 3.99
N ALA A 103 -7.89 -17.97 4.74
CA ALA A 103 -6.59 -17.30 4.77
C ALA A 103 -5.77 -17.59 3.50
N ALA A 104 -5.08 -16.56 3.02
CA ALA A 104 -4.06 -16.70 1.99
C ALA A 104 -2.97 -17.68 2.44
N GLN A 105 -2.60 -18.61 1.57
CA GLN A 105 -1.58 -19.63 1.82
C GLN A 105 -0.73 -19.82 0.57
N PHE A 106 0.51 -20.25 0.75
CA PHE A 106 1.41 -20.63 -0.34
C PHE A 106 1.54 -22.15 -0.45
N ASP A 107 1.58 -22.64 -1.69
CA ASP A 107 2.06 -23.96 -2.05
C ASP A 107 3.08 -23.84 -3.18
N LYS A 108 4.31 -24.34 -2.94
CA LYS A 108 5.42 -24.24 -3.90
C LYS A 108 5.71 -22.81 -4.39
N GLY A 109 5.52 -21.82 -3.51
CA GLY A 109 5.77 -20.41 -3.79
C GLY A 109 4.69 -19.69 -4.57
N HIS A 110 3.50 -20.32 -4.73
CA HIS A 110 2.33 -19.72 -5.36
C HIS A 110 1.15 -19.69 -4.41
N LEU A 111 0.28 -18.68 -4.53
CA LEU A 111 -0.95 -18.61 -3.75
C LEU A 111 -1.85 -19.84 -4.06
N VAL A 112 -2.34 -20.51 -3.03
CA VAL A 112 -3.28 -21.64 -3.16
C VAL A 112 -4.61 -21.16 -3.73
N LYS A 113 -5.13 -20.05 -3.22
CA LYS A 113 -6.29 -19.32 -3.73
C LYS A 113 -5.90 -17.90 -4.10
N ASN A 114 -6.50 -17.33 -5.13
CA ASN A 114 -6.12 -16.03 -5.67
C ASN A 114 -7.32 -15.32 -6.32
N PRO A 115 -7.74 -14.14 -5.80
CA PRO A 115 -7.22 -13.42 -4.65
C PRO A 115 -7.52 -14.08 -3.29
N ALA A 116 -6.77 -13.68 -2.24
CA ALA A 116 -7.00 -14.16 -0.88
C ALA A 116 -6.64 -13.11 0.19
N ARG A 117 -7.30 -13.15 1.35
CA ARG A 117 -7.06 -12.24 2.47
C ARG A 117 -6.00 -12.83 3.40
N ILE A 118 -5.06 -12.01 3.87
CA ILE A 118 -4.01 -12.46 4.78
C ILE A 118 -4.61 -12.60 6.18
N ALA A 119 -4.55 -13.81 6.75
CA ALA A 119 -4.96 -14.14 8.10
C ALA A 119 -6.27 -13.44 8.55
N PRO A 120 -7.40 -13.59 7.82
CA PRO A 120 -8.60 -12.79 8.06
C PRO A 120 -9.23 -13.01 9.44
N ASN A 121 -8.88 -14.12 10.13
CA ASN A 121 -9.37 -14.47 11.45
C ASN A 121 -8.35 -14.18 12.57
N ASP A 122 -7.23 -13.52 12.27
CA ASP A 122 -6.28 -13.10 13.29
C ASP A 122 -6.86 -11.93 14.11
N PRO A 123 -6.77 -11.95 15.46
CA PRO A 123 -7.32 -10.91 16.32
C PRO A 123 -6.82 -9.49 16.01
N SER A 124 -5.63 -9.34 15.45
CA SER A 124 -5.10 -8.03 15.05
C SER A 124 -5.94 -7.37 13.94
N PHE A 125 -6.68 -8.17 13.19
CA PHE A 125 -7.59 -7.70 12.14
C PHE A 125 -9.05 -7.56 12.57
N ASP A 126 -9.39 -7.78 13.83
CA ASP A 126 -10.75 -7.60 14.33
C ASP A 126 -11.24 -6.16 14.07
N HIS A 127 -12.43 -6.04 13.51
CA HIS A 127 -13.05 -4.76 13.14
C HIS A 127 -12.15 -3.82 12.31
N THR A 128 -11.24 -4.41 11.51
CA THR A 128 -10.40 -3.69 10.56
C THR A 128 -10.41 -4.39 9.19
N ARG A 129 -10.01 -3.67 8.15
CA ARG A 129 -9.83 -4.23 6.80
C ARG A 129 -8.71 -5.27 6.86
N LYS A 130 -8.86 -6.36 6.11
CA LYS A 130 -7.88 -7.43 6.00
C LYS A 130 -7.03 -7.22 4.75
N SER A 131 -5.71 -7.30 4.87
CA SER A 131 -4.81 -7.16 3.71
C SER A 131 -5.12 -8.19 2.63
N LEU A 132 -5.14 -7.74 1.37
CA LEU A 132 -5.51 -8.54 0.20
C LEU A 132 -4.26 -8.90 -0.60
N ALA A 133 -3.96 -10.18 -0.71
CA ALA A 133 -2.88 -10.71 -1.54
C ALA A 133 -3.43 -11.17 -2.89
N VAL A 134 -2.79 -10.73 -3.97
CA VAL A 134 -3.12 -11.13 -5.34
C VAL A 134 -1.84 -11.45 -6.10
N GLU A 135 -1.78 -12.65 -6.67
CA GLU A 135 -0.66 -13.11 -7.48
C GLU A 135 -0.92 -12.86 -8.95
N PHE A 136 0.01 -12.16 -9.58
CA PHE A 136 0.07 -11.93 -11.01
C PHE A 136 1.31 -12.59 -11.60
N GLU A 137 1.27 -12.79 -12.90
CA GLU A 137 2.42 -13.15 -13.71
C GLU A 137 2.76 -12.01 -14.66
N PHE A 138 4.02 -11.58 -14.65
CA PHE A 138 4.57 -10.64 -15.60
C PHE A 138 5.84 -11.22 -16.23
N LYS A 139 5.81 -11.44 -17.55
CA LYS A 139 6.93 -12.05 -18.32
C LYS A 139 7.43 -13.37 -17.69
N GLY A 140 6.52 -14.23 -17.25
CA GLY A 140 6.84 -15.51 -16.61
C GLY A 140 7.41 -15.39 -15.20
N GLN A 141 7.38 -14.21 -14.58
CA GLN A 141 7.81 -14.01 -13.20
C GLN A 141 6.59 -13.79 -12.29
N PRO A 142 6.54 -14.46 -11.13
CA PRO A 142 5.48 -14.25 -10.16
C PRO A 142 5.65 -12.91 -9.44
N VAL A 143 4.57 -12.15 -9.39
CA VAL A 143 4.46 -10.88 -8.65
C VAL A 143 3.28 -10.97 -7.71
N VAL A 144 3.52 -10.94 -6.41
CA VAL A 144 2.46 -10.92 -5.39
C VAL A 144 2.28 -9.48 -4.92
N VAL A 145 1.13 -8.91 -5.24
CA VAL A 145 0.74 -7.58 -4.77
C VAL A 145 -0.11 -7.74 -3.52
N ILE A 146 0.26 -7.03 -2.45
CA ILE A 146 -0.47 -7.00 -1.19
C ILE A 146 -1.01 -5.59 -0.98
N ALA A 147 -2.31 -5.43 -1.14
CA ALA A 147 -3.00 -4.19 -0.80
C ALA A 147 -3.23 -4.12 0.71
N ASN A 148 -3.02 -2.96 1.31
CA ASN A 148 -3.09 -2.75 2.75
C ASN A 148 -3.94 -1.53 3.10
N HIS A 149 -4.70 -1.64 4.20
CA HIS A 149 -5.33 -0.53 4.90
C HIS A 149 -5.37 -0.89 6.39
N LEU A 150 -4.32 -0.55 7.11
CA LEU A 150 -4.15 -0.94 8.50
C LEU A 150 -5.05 -0.14 9.45
N LYS A 151 -4.98 -0.45 10.73
CA LYS A 151 -5.73 0.25 11.78
C LYS A 151 -5.45 1.74 11.73
N SER A 152 -6.52 2.55 11.63
CA SER A 152 -6.39 4.02 11.60
C SER A 152 -5.86 4.58 12.91
N LYS A 153 -5.30 5.79 12.85
CA LYS A 153 -4.83 6.55 14.02
C LYS A 153 -5.97 7.22 14.80
N ILE A 154 -7.24 6.92 14.45
CA ILE A 154 -8.40 7.44 15.19
C ILE A 154 -8.39 6.88 16.61
N GLY A 155 -8.31 7.75 17.59
CA GLY A 155 -8.16 7.42 19.00
C GLY A 155 -6.76 7.64 19.56
N ASP A 156 -5.77 7.92 18.72
CA ASP A 156 -4.44 8.34 19.16
C ASP A 156 -4.46 9.81 19.60
N ASP A 157 -3.59 10.17 20.53
CA ASP A 157 -3.39 11.55 20.93
C ASP A 157 -2.78 12.35 19.76
N ALA A 158 -3.21 13.59 19.59
CA ALA A 158 -2.60 14.46 18.59
C ALA A 158 -1.15 14.78 18.98
N ILE A 159 -0.20 14.67 18.03
CA ILE A 159 1.23 14.89 18.27
C ILE A 159 1.51 16.26 18.95
N TYR A 160 0.75 17.28 18.53
CA TYR A 160 0.82 18.64 19.09
C TYR A 160 -0.39 18.97 19.99
N GLY A 161 -1.03 17.92 20.56
CA GLY A 161 -2.17 18.06 21.46
C GLY A 161 -1.80 18.47 22.89
N ALA A 162 -2.83 18.60 23.73
CA ALA A 162 -2.65 18.95 25.14
C ALA A 162 -2.01 17.82 25.98
N SER A 163 -2.22 16.56 25.56
CA SER A 163 -1.59 15.39 26.18
C SER A 163 -0.14 15.26 25.69
N GLN A 164 0.82 15.35 26.63
CA GLN A 164 2.24 15.20 26.31
C GLN A 164 2.94 14.31 27.36
N PRO A 165 3.71 13.30 26.92
CA PRO A 165 3.88 12.87 25.53
C PRO A 165 2.58 12.33 24.94
N ALA A 166 2.38 12.54 23.63
CA ALA A 166 1.24 11.96 22.91
C ALA A 166 1.30 10.42 22.93
N VAL A 167 0.17 9.77 23.21
CA VAL A 167 0.06 8.30 23.26
C VAL A 167 -0.63 7.79 22.01
N GLU A 168 0.02 6.87 21.32
CA GLU A 168 -0.55 6.19 20.15
C GLU A 168 -1.27 4.91 20.57
N HIS A 169 -2.53 5.04 21.00
CA HIS A 169 -3.35 3.92 21.51
C HIS A 169 -3.61 2.83 20.46
N THR A 170 -3.55 3.15 19.20
CA THR A 170 -3.81 2.22 18.08
C THR A 170 -2.53 1.58 17.52
N LEU A 171 -1.35 2.06 17.91
CA LEU A 171 -0.06 1.55 17.44
C LEU A 171 0.13 0.05 17.68
N PRO A 172 -0.19 -0.54 18.84
CA PRO A 172 -0.01 -1.98 19.06
C PRO A 172 -0.78 -2.84 18.07
N THR A 173 -1.96 -2.38 17.62
CA THR A 173 -2.75 -3.09 16.60
C THR A 173 -2.05 -3.03 15.24
N ARG A 174 -1.51 -1.87 14.83
CA ARG A 174 -0.78 -1.74 13.57
C ARG A 174 0.49 -2.59 13.56
N GLU A 175 1.23 -2.62 14.66
CA GLU A 175 2.43 -3.45 14.81
C GLU A 175 2.12 -4.96 14.73
N ALA A 176 1.01 -5.40 15.34
CA ALA A 176 0.56 -6.78 15.23
C ALA A 176 0.14 -7.11 13.80
N GLN A 177 -0.62 -6.25 13.12
CA GLN A 177 -0.96 -6.41 11.71
C GLN A 177 0.29 -6.48 10.82
N ALA A 178 1.25 -5.59 11.03
CA ALA A 178 2.53 -5.58 10.31
C ALA A 178 3.29 -6.90 10.49
N SER A 179 3.32 -7.45 11.73
CA SER A 179 3.96 -8.73 12.02
C SER A 179 3.32 -9.89 11.26
N VAL A 180 1.99 -9.94 11.22
CA VAL A 180 1.23 -10.99 10.48
C VAL A 180 1.50 -10.92 8.98
N ILE A 181 1.49 -9.71 8.41
CA ILE A 181 1.77 -9.50 6.98
C ILE A 181 3.22 -9.86 6.66
N HIS A 182 4.16 -9.46 7.51
CA HIS A 182 5.57 -9.78 7.33
C HIS A 182 5.84 -11.29 7.35
N GLN A 183 5.22 -12.03 8.30
CA GLN A 183 5.32 -13.50 8.36
C GLN A 183 4.78 -14.16 7.08
N PHE A 184 3.68 -13.64 6.52
CA PHE A 184 3.15 -14.12 5.26
C PHE A 184 4.14 -13.92 4.10
N VAL A 185 4.81 -12.77 4.03
CA VAL A 185 5.85 -12.50 3.02
C VAL A 185 7.05 -13.44 3.20
N GLN A 186 7.51 -13.62 4.44
CA GLN A 186 8.61 -14.54 4.76
C GLN A 186 8.30 -15.97 4.30
N GLU A 187 7.08 -16.46 4.55
CA GLU A 187 6.69 -17.80 4.11
C GLU A 187 6.70 -17.93 2.58
N GLY A 188 6.20 -16.92 1.86
CA GLY A 188 6.26 -16.91 0.40
C GLY A 188 7.68 -16.89 -0.15
N LEU A 189 8.55 -16.04 0.39
CA LEU A 189 9.97 -15.95 0.00
C LEU A 189 10.77 -17.21 0.35
N LYS A 190 10.45 -17.86 1.48
CA LYS A 190 11.04 -19.14 1.85
C LYS A 190 10.75 -20.24 0.82
N GLN A 191 9.53 -20.27 0.29
CA GLN A 191 9.13 -21.24 -0.73
C GLN A 191 9.67 -20.87 -2.12
N ASN A 192 9.70 -19.60 -2.48
CA ASN A 192 10.24 -19.10 -3.74
C ASN A 192 10.96 -17.74 -3.56
N PRO A 193 12.29 -17.74 -3.36
CA PRO A 193 13.07 -16.49 -3.19
C PRO A 193 13.07 -15.55 -4.40
N LYS A 194 12.57 -16.01 -5.56
CA LYS A 194 12.48 -15.19 -6.79
C LYS A 194 11.16 -14.43 -6.90
N THR A 195 10.17 -14.73 -6.06
CA THR A 195 8.90 -14.02 -6.06
C THR A 195 9.12 -12.54 -5.76
N THR A 196 8.55 -11.67 -6.58
CA THR A 196 8.51 -10.24 -6.31
C THR A 196 7.29 -9.94 -5.44
N PHE A 197 7.51 -9.48 -4.21
CA PHE A 197 6.45 -8.96 -3.36
C PHE A 197 6.42 -7.45 -3.47
N VAL A 198 5.20 -6.89 -3.62
CA VAL A 198 4.95 -5.45 -3.57
C VAL A 198 3.79 -5.21 -2.62
N LEU A 199 4.09 -4.59 -1.48
CA LEU A 199 3.09 -4.20 -0.49
C LEU A 199 2.82 -2.71 -0.67
N THR A 200 1.56 -2.34 -0.82
CA THR A 200 1.19 -0.95 -1.06
C THR A 200 -0.14 -0.63 -0.38
N GLY A 201 -0.37 0.65 -0.11
CA GLY A 201 -1.62 1.12 0.44
C GLY A 201 -1.45 2.08 1.61
N ASP A 202 -2.55 2.31 2.33
CA ASP A 202 -2.59 3.10 3.54
C ASP A 202 -2.21 2.24 4.75
N PHE A 203 -0.99 2.43 5.23
CA PHE A 203 -0.49 1.74 6.43
C PHE A 203 -0.90 2.46 7.71
N ASN A 204 -1.53 3.64 7.60
CA ASN A 204 -1.92 4.49 8.73
C ASN A 204 -0.76 4.75 9.70
N ASP A 205 0.48 4.71 9.20
CA ASP A 205 1.66 4.97 10.00
C ASP A 205 2.81 5.51 9.17
N TYR A 206 3.76 6.15 9.83
CA TYR A 206 4.86 6.86 9.21
C TYR A 206 5.93 5.92 8.65
N ASP A 207 6.66 6.38 7.66
CA ASP A 207 7.77 5.65 7.01
C ASP A 207 8.90 5.26 7.98
N PHE A 208 9.04 5.96 9.10
CA PHE A 208 10.04 5.73 10.15
C PHE A 208 9.49 5.00 11.39
N SER A 209 8.19 4.66 11.42
CA SER A 209 7.53 4.03 12.57
C SER A 209 8.01 2.60 12.84
N THR A 210 7.77 2.09 14.05
CA THR A 210 7.98 0.68 14.39
C THR A 210 7.13 -0.25 13.54
N THR A 211 5.90 0.15 13.19
CA THR A 211 5.03 -0.56 12.23
C THR A 211 5.75 -0.78 10.89
N ALA A 212 6.35 0.29 10.34
CA ALA A 212 7.08 0.22 9.07
C ALA A 212 8.35 -0.65 9.19
N GLN A 213 9.06 -0.57 10.32
CA GLN A 213 10.25 -1.38 10.58
C GLN A 213 9.91 -2.86 10.71
N ILE A 214 8.85 -3.23 11.44
CA ILE A 214 8.36 -4.60 11.58
C ILE A 214 7.97 -5.15 10.21
N LEU A 215 7.23 -4.37 9.43
CA LEU A 215 6.78 -4.79 8.11
C LEU A 215 7.95 -5.01 7.14
N ALA A 216 8.94 -4.14 7.15
CA ALA A 216 10.12 -4.27 6.30
C ALA A 216 10.96 -5.51 6.66
N GLY A 217 11.21 -5.73 7.95
CA GLY A 217 12.11 -6.77 8.42
C GLY A 217 13.46 -6.74 7.70
N SER A 218 13.97 -7.91 7.35
CA SER A 218 15.15 -8.07 6.51
C SER A 218 14.83 -8.35 5.02
N GLU A 219 13.56 -8.54 4.69
CA GLU A 219 13.10 -9.03 3.38
C GLU A 219 12.65 -7.93 2.43
N LEU A 220 12.19 -6.81 2.97
CA LEU A 220 11.56 -5.74 2.20
C LEU A 220 12.29 -4.40 2.36
N THR A 221 12.23 -3.62 1.30
CA THR A 221 12.69 -2.23 1.27
C THR A 221 11.49 -1.30 1.24
N ASN A 222 11.39 -0.35 2.20
CA ASN A 222 10.41 0.74 2.14
C ASN A 222 10.93 1.81 1.16
N LEU A 223 10.26 1.96 0.03
CA LEU A 223 10.67 2.88 -1.03
C LEU A 223 10.42 4.35 -0.65
N MET A 224 9.34 4.64 0.10
CA MET A 224 9.07 5.99 0.60
C MET A 224 10.20 6.46 1.53
N ALA A 225 10.69 5.58 2.41
CA ALA A 225 11.79 5.91 3.33
C ALA A 225 13.13 6.18 2.62
N GLN A 226 13.27 5.76 1.35
CA GLN A 226 14.45 6.03 0.53
C GLN A 226 14.31 7.26 -0.38
N HIS A 227 13.11 7.81 -0.48
CA HIS A 227 12.83 8.99 -1.30
C HIS A 227 13.38 10.26 -0.66
N ASP A 228 13.41 11.40 -1.38
CA ASP A 228 13.83 12.69 -0.84
C ASP A 228 12.94 13.09 0.34
N VAL A 229 13.52 13.45 1.47
CA VAL A 229 12.81 13.77 2.71
C VAL A 229 11.86 14.97 2.55
N GLY A 230 12.18 15.92 1.69
CA GLY A 230 11.34 17.09 1.42
C GLY A 230 10.09 16.79 0.59
N ASP A 231 10.05 15.58 -0.01
CA ASP A 231 8.98 15.13 -0.90
C ASP A 231 8.23 13.90 -0.34
N ARG A 232 8.53 13.51 0.90
CA ARG A 232 7.90 12.36 1.58
C ARG A 232 6.60 12.78 2.24
N TYR A 233 5.50 12.74 1.53
CA TYR A 233 4.15 12.82 2.10
C TYR A 233 3.12 12.23 1.13
N SER A 234 2.01 11.82 1.68
CA SER A 234 0.85 11.33 0.94
C SER A 234 -0.46 11.86 1.52
N TYR A 235 -0.40 12.51 2.68
CA TYR A 235 -1.56 12.97 3.41
C TYR A 235 -1.28 14.30 4.08
N PHE A 236 -2.31 15.13 4.25
CA PHE A 236 -2.21 16.40 4.97
C PHE A 236 -3.22 16.44 6.11
N TYR A 237 -2.73 16.65 7.33
CA TYR A 237 -3.57 16.72 8.51
C TYR A 237 -3.15 17.84 9.46
N ARG A 238 -4.09 18.74 9.79
CA ARG A 238 -3.91 19.83 10.76
C ARG A 238 -2.62 20.63 10.56
N GLY A 239 -2.33 21.02 9.31
CA GLY A 239 -1.16 21.83 8.99
C GLY A 239 0.13 21.03 8.79
N SER A 240 0.10 19.71 8.83
CA SER A 240 1.26 18.83 8.74
C SER A 240 1.16 17.85 7.59
N ASN A 241 2.19 17.81 6.74
CA ASN A 241 2.36 16.75 5.77
C ASN A 241 2.75 15.46 6.48
N GLN A 242 2.11 14.35 6.14
CA GLN A 242 2.32 13.04 6.73
C GLN A 242 2.49 11.96 5.67
N VAL A 243 3.31 10.97 5.97
CA VAL A 243 3.39 9.73 5.20
C VAL A 243 2.43 8.72 5.83
N LEU A 244 1.38 8.33 5.11
CA LEU A 244 0.51 7.22 5.51
C LEU A 244 0.51 6.12 4.45
N ASP A 245 0.72 6.50 3.19
CA ASP A 245 0.77 5.60 2.04
C ASP A 245 2.21 5.27 1.70
N ASN A 246 2.54 3.99 1.65
CA ASN A 246 3.89 3.49 1.41
C ASN A 246 3.88 2.41 0.32
N ILE A 247 5.06 2.16 -0.25
CA ILE A 247 5.33 0.95 -1.03
C ILE A 247 6.55 0.25 -0.43
N PHE A 248 6.37 -1.02 -0.09
CA PHE A 248 7.45 -1.94 0.25
C PHE A 248 7.64 -2.93 -0.88
N ILE A 249 8.88 -3.20 -1.24
CA ILE A 249 9.23 -4.17 -2.28
C ILE A 249 10.24 -5.18 -1.75
N SER A 250 10.15 -6.44 -2.18
CA SER A 250 11.13 -7.45 -1.84
C SER A 250 12.53 -7.07 -2.36
N ASN A 251 13.55 -7.31 -1.53
CA ASN A 251 14.92 -6.83 -1.74
C ASN A 251 15.54 -7.30 -3.06
N ASN A 252 15.09 -8.45 -3.61
CA ASN A 252 15.54 -8.95 -4.91
C ASN A 252 15.21 -8.00 -6.08
N MET A 253 14.24 -7.09 -5.91
CA MET A 253 13.82 -6.14 -6.95
C MET A 253 14.00 -4.67 -6.54
N ALA A 254 14.42 -4.37 -5.32
CA ALA A 254 14.51 -2.99 -4.82
C ALA A 254 15.42 -2.10 -5.69
N ALA A 255 16.58 -2.60 -6.13
CA ALA A 255 17.50 -1.85 -6.99
C ALA A 255 16.96 -1.60 -8.42
N LYS A 256 15.88 -2.29 -8.80
CA LYS A 256 15.21 -2.16 -10.10
C LYS A 256 13.91 -1.37 -10.00
N ALA A 257 13.59 -0.88 -8.82
CA ALA A 257 12.39 -0.08 -8.56
C ALA A 257 12.70 1.42 -8.65
N ARG A 258 11.77 2.16 -9.26
CA ARG A 258 11.73 3.62 -9.22
C ARG A 258 10.42 4.02 -8.56
N PHE A 259 10.51 4.82 -7.52
CA PHE A 259 9.38 5.23 -6.70
C PHE A 259 9.11 6.72 -6.83
N GLU A 260 7.84 7.10 -6.77
CA GLU A 260 7.40 8.50 -6.79
C GLU A 260 6.09 8.65 -5.99
N PRO A 261 6.01 9.54 -4.99
CA PRO A 261 4.75 10.04 -4.48
C PRO A 261 4.19 11.07 -5.48
N VAL A 262 2.91 10.99 -5.84
CA VAL A 262 2.32 11.83 -6.88
C VAL A 262 1.37 12.85 -6.24
N HIS A 263 1.86 14.06 -5.98
CA HIS A 263 1.15 15.10 -5.22
C HIS A 263 0.07 15.79 -6.03
N ILE A 264 -1.11 15.18 -6.05
CA ILE A 264 -2.29 15.65 -6.80
C ILE A 264 -3.54 15.87 -5.94
N ASN A 265 -3.50 15.45 -4.68
CA ASN A 265 -4.65 15.46 -3.79
C ASN A 265 -4.38 16.11 -2.44
N ALA A 266 -3.40 15.60 -1.67
CA ALA A 266 -3.22 15.92 -0.25
C ALA A 266 -3.05 17.42 0.03
N SER A 267 -2.33 18.12 -0.84
CA SER A 267 -2.09 19.58 -0.74
C SER A 267 -3.18 20.45 -1.37
N PHE A 268 -4.26 19.84 -1.90
CA PHE A 268 -5.34 20.58 -2.56
C PHE A 268 -6.64 20.51 -1.77
N MET A 269 -7.42 21.58 -1.81
CA MET A 269 -8.73 21.62 -1.20
C MET A 269 -9.77 20.86 -2.05
N LYS A 270 -10.81 20.36 -1.40
CA LYS A 270 -11.90 19.64 -2.07
C LYS A 270 -12.56 20.48 -3.17
N GLU A 271 -12.68 21.77 -2.96
CA GLU A 271 -13.27 22.75 -3.88
C GLU A 271 -12.45 22.88 -5.18
N HIS A 272 -11.17 22.52 -5.15
CA HIS A 272 -10.29 22.49 -6.33
C HIS A 272 -10.32 21.18 -7.09
N GLY A 273 -11.29 20.29 -6.78
CA GLY A 273 -11.53 19.06 -7.54
C GLY A 273 -10.59 17.91 -7.22
N ARG A 274 -9.97 17.88 -6.03
CA ARG A 274 -9.14 16.72 -5.63
C ARG A 274 -9.98 15.43 -5.62
N ALA A 275 -9.40 14.35 -6.11
CA ALA A 275 -10.04 13.04 -6.19
C ALA A 275 -10.08 12.32 -4.83
N SER A 276 -9.11 12.60 -3.95
CA SER A 276 -8.92 11.98 -2.63
C SER A 276 -8.32 12.99 -1.67
N ASP A 277 -8.29 12.70 -0.37
CA ASP A 277 -7.47 13.40 0.64
C ASP A 277 -6.07 12.77 0.77
N HIS A 278 -5.82 11.63 0.14
CA HIS A 278 -4.51 11.03 0.00
C HIS A 278 -3.94 11.21 -1.40
N ASP A 279 -2.61 11.34 -1.49
CA ASP A 279 -1.87 11.27 -2.73
C ASP A 279 -1.59 9.82 -3.12
N PRO A 280 -1.66 9.46 -4.41
CA PRO A 280 -1.23 8.15 -4.85
C PRO A 280 0.29 8.03 -4.79
N VAL A 281 0.76 6.81 -4.51
CA VAL A 281 2.17 6.43 -4.58
C VAL A 281 2.40 5.47 -5.75
N LEU A 282 3.49 5.67 -6.48
CA LEU A 282 3.79 4.95 -7.72
C LEU A 282 5.13 4.23 -7.62
N VAL A 283 5.19 2.98 -8.08
CA VAL A 283 6.45 2.29 -8.35
C VAL A 283 6.49 1.75 -9.78
N GLN A 284 7.61 1.95 -10.44
CA GLN A 284 7.96 1.31 -11.70
C GLN A 284 9.07 0.30 -11.46
N ILE A 285 8.86 -0.96 -11.87
CA ILE A 285 9.81 -2.06 -11.65
C ILE A 285 10.33 -2.57 -12.99
N ASP A 286 11.65 -2.65 -13.11
CA ASP A 286 12.31 -3.17 -14.31
C ASP A 286 12.53 -4.70 -14.20
N PHE A 287 11.84 -5.44 -15.06
CA PHE A 287 12.00 -6.88 -15.24
C PHE A 287 12.92 -7.25 -16.42
N SER A 288 13.75 -6.32 -16.93
CA SER A 288 14.74 -6.66 -17.94
C SER A 288 15.79 -7.64 -17.36
N GLY A 289 16.16 -8.65 -18.14
CA GLY A 289 17.09 -9.71 -17.72
C GLY A 289 16.46 -10.84 -16.90
N ALA A 290 15.15 -10.81 -16.64
CA ALA A 290 14.43 -11.98 -16.14
C ALA A 290 14.32 -13.04 -17.25
N GLN A 291 14.87 -14.23 -17.01
CA GLN A 291 14.75 -15.32 -17.98
C GLN A 291 13.31 -15.84 -17.97
N THR A 292 12.70 -15.94 -19.16
CA THR A 292 11.43 -16.63 -19.33
C THR A 292 11.61 -18.12 -19.03
N PRO A 293 10.87 -18.75 -18.12
CA PRO A 293 10.95 -20.20 -17.95
C PRO A 293 10.49 -20.88 -19.24
N GLY A 294 11.40 -21.58 -19.94
CA GLY A 294 11.00 -22.46 -21.02
C GLY A 294 11.66 -22.32 -22.37
N THR A 295 12.74 -21.55 -22.53
CA THR A 295 13.57 -21.65 -23.74
C THR A 295 14.74 -22.60 -23.42
N PRO A 296 14.82 -23.82 -24.04
CA PRO A 296 16.01 -24.63 -23.95
C PRO A 296 17.17 -23.86 -24.61
N THR A 297 18.23 -23.58 -23.86
CA THR A 297 19.47 -23.15 -24.46
C THR A 297 20.09 -24.34 -25.18
N ASP A 298 20.13 -24.28 -26.49
CA ASP A 298 20.87 -25.22 -27.34
C ASP A 298 22.36 -24.88 -27.23
N ASP A 299 23.00 -25.37 -26.16
CA ASP A 299 24.45 -25.32 -25.99
C ASP A 299 25.06 -26.65 -26.44
N GLN A 300 25.20 -26.78 -27.75
CA GLN A 300 26.17 -27.70 -28.37
C GLN A 300 27.15 -26.88 -29.23
N GLN A 301 28.24 -26.45 -28.64
CA GLN A 301 29.53 -26.44 -29.36
C GLN A 301 30.68 -26.43 -28.38
N GLY A 302 31.34 -27.61 -28.34
CA GLY A 302 32.59 -27.79 -27.60
C GLY A 302 33.74 -26.97 -28.20
N ASN A 303 34.58 -26.48 -27.33
CA ASN A 303 35.96 -26.23 -27.70
C ASN A 303 36.88 -26.62 -26.55
N THR A 304 37.74 -27.60 -26.84
CA THR A 304 38.83 -28.10 -26.02
C THR A 304 39.98 -27.10 -26.00
N GLY A 305 40.42 -26.69 -24.84
CA GLY A 305 41.64 -25.91 -24.64
C GLY A 305 42.14 -26.03 -23.22
N GLN A 306 43.30 -26.64 -23.07
CA GLN A 306 44.01 -27.07 -21.88
C GLN A 306 44.52 -25.91 -21.00
N PRO A 307 44.85 -26.13 -19.71
CA PRO A 307 45.10 -25.09 -18.71
C PRO A 307 46.55 -24.64 -18.67
N THR A 308 46.80 -23.37 -18.35
CA THR A 308 48.09 -22.89 -17.86
C THR A 308 47.96 -22.33 -16.47
N ASP A 309 48.73 -22.94 -15.61
CA ASP A 309 49.10 -22.64 -14.25
C ASP A 309 49.76 -21.25 -14.12
N GLN A 310 49.35 -20.45 -13.15
CA GLN A 310 50.26 -19.50 -12.47
C GLN A 310 49.73 -19.06 -11.10
N THR A 311 50.50 -19.45 -10.16
CA THR A 311 50.79 -19.12 -8.76
C THR A 311 50.33 -17.77 -8.19
N ILE A 312 49.92 -17.93 -6.91
CA ILE A 312 49.67 -16.95 -5.85
C ILE A 312 50.92 -16.10 -5.51
N PRO A 313 50.78 -14.89 -4.93
CA PRO A 313 51.16 -14.83 -3.51
C PRO A 313 50.17 -14.10 -2.60
N SER A 314 50.05 -14.66 -1.41
CA SER A 314 49.47 -14.17 -0.18
C SER A 314 50.24 -12.97 0.40
N SER A 315 49.49 -12.01 0.99
CA SER A 315 50.04 -11.19 2.06
C SER A 315 49.00 -10.91 3.13
N SER A 316 49.39 -11.29 4.33
CA SER A 316 48.77 -11.05 5.63
C SER A 316 48.91 -9.60 6.07
N ASN A 317 47.89 -9.03 6.77
CA ASN A 317 48.16 -8.34 8.05
C ASN A 317 46.88 -8.00 8.82
N THR A 318 46.84 -8.55 10.01
CA THR A 318 46.61 -7.97 11.37
C THR A 318 45.50 -6.92 11.57
N GLY A 319 44.41 -7.22 12.23
CA GLY A 319 44.10 -7.20 13.64
C GLY A 319 43.84 -5.80 14.21
N SER A 320 42.61 -5.52 14.56
CA SER A 320 42.31 -4.61 15.70
C SER A 320 40.94 -4.93 16.27
N GLN A 321 40.93 -5.39 17.51
CA GLN A 321 39.79 -5.58 18.38
C GLN A 321 39.32 -4.24 18.91
N LEU A 322 38.01 -4.01 18.97
CA LEU A 322 37.40 -3.03 19.86
C LEU A 322 36.28 -3.69 20.68
N VAL A 323 36.37 -3.47 21.99
CA VAL A 323 35.62 -4.05 23.11
C VAL A 323 34.28 -3.33 23.28
N PRO A 324 33.21 -3.99 23.73
CA PRO A 324 31.92 -3.33 23.96
C PRO A 324 31.83 -2.72 25.36
N HIS A 325 31.31 -1.51 25.45
CA HIS A 325 30.93 -0.87 26.72
C HIS A 325 29.52 -1.30 27.13
N GLN A 326 29.42 -1.92 28.29
CA GLN A 326 28.17 -2.11 29.05
C GLN A 326 27.79 -0.81 29.73
N ALA A 327 26.52 -0.42 29.66
CA ALA A 327 25.92 0.58 30.54
C ALA A 327 24.85 -0.08 31.40
N GLN A 328 25.02 0.11 32.69
CA GLN A 328 24.21 -0.43 33.78
C GLN A 328 22.86 0.25 33.94
N ALA A 329 21.85 -0.55 34.21
CA ALA A 329 20.53 -0.13 34.66
C ALA A 329 20.55 0.43 36.06
N ASN A 330 19.78 1.50 36.29
CA ASN A 330 19.38 1.91 37.64
C ASN A 330 17.85 1.89 37.74
N GLU A 331 17.35 0.97 38.55
CA GLU A 331 15.95 0.90 38.98
C GLU A 331 15.67 1.99 40.00
N GLN A 332 14.57 2.71 39.84
CA GLN A 332 13.92 3.41 40.94
C GLN A 332 12.41 3.28 40.87
N LYS A 333 11.91 2.56 41.86
CA LYS A 333 10.53 2.25 42.17
C LYS A 333 9.84 3.44 42.82
N SER A 334 8.65 3.85 42.38
CA SER A 334 7.68 4.50 43.23
C SER A 334 6.25 4.23 42.74
N SER A 335 5.43 3.73 43.66
CA SER A 335 4.03 3.33 43.53
C SER A 335 3.06 4.49 43.83
N PRO A 336 1.73 4.28 43.75
CA PRO A 336 0.80 5.19 43.06
C PRO A 336 -0.09 6.00 44.02
N SER A 337 -0.74 7.02 43.52
CA SER A 337 -1.92 7.60 44.20
C SER A 337 -3.04 7.82 43.16
N GLU A 338 -4.18 7.21 43.47
CA GLU A 338 -5.47 7.39 42.82
C GLU A 338 -6.01 8.81 43.01
N SER A 339 -6.61 9.40 41.99
CA SER A 339 -7.71 10.32 42.13
C SER A 339 -8.63 10.26 40.91
N LYS A 340 -9.89 9.90 41.21
CA LYS A 340 -11.00 9.92 40.25
C LYS A 340 -11.50 11.36 40.06
N GLU A 341 -11.60 11.82 38.83
CA GLU A 341 -12.54 12.89 38.50
C GLU A 341 -13.23 12.64 37.19
N LYS A 342 -14.57 12.78 37.20
CA LYS A 342 -15.47 12.69 36.06
C LYS A 342 -15.51 14.06 35.38
N GLY A 343 -15.17 14.14 34.09
CA GLY A 343 -15.43 15.31 33.23
C GLY A 343 -16.35 14.93 32.09
N LYS A 344 -17.46 15.64 31.99
CA LYS A 344 -18.43 15.58 30.88
C LYS A 344 -17.81 16.24 29.64
N ASN A 345 -17.92 15.60 28.48
CA ASN A 345 -17.66 16.22 27.19
C ASN A 345 -18.93 16.91 26.69
N GLU A 346 -18.82 18.20 26.43
CA GLU A 346 -19.76 18.97 25.62
C GLU A 346 -19.12 19.20 24.23
N ASP A 347 -19.91 18.93 23.19
CA ASP A 347 -19.52 19.14 21.78
C ASP A 347 -19.51 20.64 21.47
N GLU A 348 -18.36 21.18 21.12
CA GLU A 348 -18.25 22.50 20.46
C GLU A 348 -17.99 22.35 18.98
N LYS A 349 -18.95 22.83 18.17
CA LYS A 349 -18.79 23.12 16.75
C LYS A 349 -18.07 24.46 16.63
N GLN A 350 -16.91 24.46 15.98
CA GLN A 350 -16.23 25.70 15.60
C GLN A 350 -16.20 25.82 14.07
N ASP A 351 -16.84 26.89 13.57
CA ASP A 351 -16.76 27.36 12.18
C ASP A 351 -15.48 28.19 12.03
N ASP A 352 -14.55 27.71 11.22
CA ASP A 352 -13.34 28.47 10.89
C ASP A 352 -13.58 29.33 9.65
N LYS A 353 -13.39 30.64 9.83
CA LYS A 353 -13.25 31.63 8.74
C LYS A 353 -11.77 31.81 8.46
N GLU A 354 -11.33 31.53 7.25
CA GLU A 354 -9.99 31.72 6.78
C GLU A 354 -9.80 33.05 6.05
N GLU A 355 -8.70 33.75 6.38
CA GLU A 355 -8.17 34.88 5.61
C GLU A 355 -7.12 34.36 4.60
N ALA A 356 -7.27 34.79 3.35
CA ALA A 356 -6.42 34.39 2.23
C ALA A 356 -5.10 35.19 2.18
N ALA A 357 -3.97 34.49 2.10
CA ALA A 357 -2.69 35.05 1.68
C ALA A 357 -2.26 34.44 0.33
N THR A 358 -2.15 35.28 -0.68
CA THR A 358 -1.78 34.95 -2.05
C THR A 358 -0.26 35.02 -2.21
N GLU A 359 0.41 33.88 -2.44
CA GLU A 359 1.76 33.84 -3.01
C GLU A 359 1.81 32.95 -4.25
N THR A 360 2.09 33.55 -5.40
CA THR A 360 2.32 32.88 -6.68
C THR A 360 3.74 32.35 -6.76
N LYS A 361 3.90 31.02 -6.75
CA LYS A 361 5.15 30.36 -7.16
C LYS A 361 4.93 29.57 -8.44
N THR A 362 5.79 29.83 -9.42
CA THR A 362 5.86 29.14 -10.71
C THR A 362 6.21 27.67 -10.53
N PRO A 363 5.50 26.72 -11.17
CA PRO A 363 5.79 25.28 -11.00
C PRO A 363 7.11 24.90 -11.66
N GLY A 364 8.02 24.29 -10.90
CA GLY A 364 9.20 23.63 -11.43
C GLY A 364 8.82 22.45 -12.34
N LYS A 365 9.54 22.27 -13.43
CA LYS A 365 9.32 21.14 -14.37
C LYS A 365 9.53 19.81 -13.61
N ARG A 366 8.46 19.06 -13.42
CA ARG A 366 8.50 17.67 -12.90
C ARG A 366 9.25 16.79 -13.88
N LYS A 367 10.16 15.96 -13.39
CA LYS A 367 10.68 14.81 -14.15
C LYS A 367 9.62 13.72 -14.14
N ILE A 368 8.85 13.64 -15.21
CA ILE A 368 7.80 12.63 -15.37
C ILE A 368 8.47 11.29 -15.67
N LEU A 369 8.05 10.23 -14.97
CA LEU A 369 8.40 8.85 -15.32
C LEU A 369 7.95 8.55 -16.76
N PRO A 370 8.67 7.72 -17.54
CA PRO A 370 8.31 7.42 -18.91
C PRO A 370 6.92 6.77 -18.99
N SER A 371 6.17 7.15 -20.02
CA SER A 371 4.84 6.58 -20.32
C SER A 371 4.88 5.05 -20.33
N THR A 372 3.96 4.40 -19.61
CA THR A 372 3.84 2.94 -19.52
C THR A 372 3.30 2.28 -20.79
N GLY A 373 3.20 3.01 -21.90
CA GLY A 373 2.55 2.58 -23.14
C GLY A 373 3.44 1.90 -24.19
N GLN A 374 4.75 1.78 -23.99
CA GLN A 374 5.64 1.07 -24.92
C GLN A 374 5.93 -0.35 -24.42
N GLU A 375 6.25 -1.28 -25.32
CA GLU A 375 6.70 -2.64 -25.02
C GLU A 375 8.00 -2.63 -24.21
N THR A 376 7.88 -2.36 -22.92
CA THR A 376 9.01 -2.24 -22.01
C THR A 376 9.04 -3.42 -21.08
N SER A 377 10.23 -3.72 -20.56
CA SER A 377 10.46 -4.73 -19.52
C SER A 377 9.98 -4.26 -18.12
N TYR A 378 9.24 -3.16 -18.06
CA TYR A 378 8.79 -2.53 -16.82
C TYR A 378 7.35 -2.91 -16.46
N LEU A 379 7.12 -3.16 -15.20
CA LEU A 379 5.80 -3.30 -14.57
C LEU A 379 5.56 -2.07 -13.69
N ALA A 380 4.47 -1.37 -13.91
CA ALA A 380 4.05 -0.25 -13.06
C ALA A 380 2.97 -0.70 -12.08
N LEU A 381 3.22 -0.54 -10.79
CA LEU A 381 2.37 -0.92 -9.67
C LEU A 381 1.99 0.31 -8.86
N PHE A 382 0.74 0.37 -8.44
CA PHE A 382 0.19 1.48 -7.66
C PHE A 382 -0.42 1.03 -6.35
N GLY A 383 -0.13 1.81 -5.30
CA GLY A 383 -1.01 1.92 -4.16
C GLY A 383 -1.77 3.24 -4.24
N VAL A 384 -3.08 3.21 -4.36
CA VAL A 384 -3.93 4.39 -4.29
C VAL A 384 -4.82 4.25 -3.07
N ALA A 385 -4.58 5.10 -2.07
CA ALA A 385 -5.56 5.33 -1.03
C ALA A 385 -6.70 6.16 -1.63
N ILE A 386 -7.85 5.54 -1.82
CA ILE A 386 -9.07 6.26 -2.18
C ILE A 386 -9.88 6.42 -0.91
N ALA A 387 -9.73 7.54 -0.25
CA ALA A 387 -10.59 7.88 0.87
C ALA A 387 -12.03 7.99 0.40
N THR A 388 -12.88 7.23 1.04
CA THR A 388 -14.36 7.25 1.03
C THR A 388 -15.02 7.53 -0.31
N MET A 389 -15.36 6.49 -1.07
CA MET A 389 -16.45 6.55 -2.05
C MET A 389 -17.79 6.66 -1.31
N SER A 390 -18.07 7.78 -0.64
CA SER A 390 -19.40 8.11 -0.19
C SER A 390 -20.22 8.56 -1.40
N LEU A 391 -20.77 7.62 -2.15
CA LEU A 391 -21.84 7.87 -3.11
C LEU A 391 -23.12 8.17 -2.32
N VAL A 392 -23.22 9.38 -1.75
CA VAL A 392 -24.51 9.87 -1.25
C VAL A 392 -25.39 10.17 -2.46
N TRP A 393 -26.27 9.24 -2.79
CA TRP A 393 -27.41 9.50 -3.66
C TRP A 393 -28.40 10.37 -2.89
N TYR A 394 -28.29 11.71 -3.02
CA TYR A 394 -29.32 12.62 -2.55
C TYR A 394 -30.51 12.60 -3.54
N LYS A 395 -31.45 11.69 -3.31
CA LYS A 395 -32.78 11.79 -3.95
C LYS A 395 -33.47 13.03 -3.39
N LYS A 396 -33.46 14.13 -4.15
CA LYS A 396 -34.42 15.23 -3.95
C LYS A 396 -35.85 14.66 -4.13
N LYS A 397 -36.57 14.42 -3.04
CA LYS A 397 -38.01 14.30 -3.10
C LYS A 397 -38.55 15.67 -3.50
N LYS A 398 -39.10 15.77 -4.70
CA LYS A 398 -40.04 16.83 -5.05
C LYS A 398 -41.31 16.55 -4.27
N THR A 399 -41.60 17.39 -3.29
CA THR A 399 -42.94 17.51 -2.72
C THR A 399 -43.74 18.46 -3.63
N TYR A 400 -44.86 17.97 -4.14
CA TYR A 400 -45.96 18.79 -4.62
C TYR A 400 -46.74 19.30 -3.44
#